data_582d04967fb6380f38d2b7abebd37fa9
#
_entry.id   582d04967fb6380f38d2b7abebd37fa9
#
_cell.length_a   1.000
_cell.length_b   1.000
_cell.length_c   1.000
_cell.angle_alpha   90.00
_cell.angle_beta   90.00
_cell.angle_gamma   90.00
#
_symmetry.space_group_name_H-M   'P 1'
#
loop_
_entity.id
_entity.type
_entity.pdbx_description
1 polymer ?
#
loop_
_entity_poly.entity_id
_entity_poly.type
_entity_poly.pdbx_seq_one_letter_code
_entity_poly.pdbx_strand_id
1 'polypeptide(L)'
;MKETKFLTDEYKEEFDKLVSHPIQSWVWGDFKKSMGAVPERIGFFEDEKLKNGIQIIFSKIPKTNYTVGIASKTIMPEQEHIEALKEAAKKHRAVFIKVEPDVFSPVQKDN
;
A
#
# COMPACT_ATOMS: atom_id res chain seq x y z
N MET A 1 0.96 -16.63 14.82
CA MET A 1 -0.23 -16.54 13.98
C MET A 1 -0.17 -15.28 13.12
N LYS A 2 -0.43 -15.39 11.83
CA LYS A 2 -0.38 -14.25 10.92
C LYS A 2 -1.76 -13.68 10.69
N GLU A 3 -1.83 -12.37 10.62
CA GLU A 3 -3.09 -11.67 10.44
C GLU A 3 -2.89 -10.43 9.56
N THR A 4 -3.89 -10.14 8.74
CA THR A 4 -3.87 -8.97 7.85
C THR A 4 -5.01 -8.04 8.23
N LYS A 5 -4.72 -6.76 8.36
CA LYS A 5 -5.73 -5.76 8.71
C LYS A 5 -5.57 -4.49 7.89
N PHE A 6 -6.69 -3.84 7.61
CA PHE A 6 -6.66 -2.45 7.14
C PHE A 6 -6.38 -1.58 8.36
N LEU A 7 -5.41 -0.68 8.23
CA LEU A 7 -4.93 0.10 9.36
C LEU A 7 -5.66 1.42 9.51
N THR A 8 -5.85 1.83 10.76
CA THR A 8 -6.40 3.13 11.11
C THR A 8 -5.27 4.02 11.62
N ASP A 9 -5.58 5.29 11.90
CA ASP A 9 -4.58 6.28 12.29
C ASP A 9 -3.76 5.90 13.53
N GLU A 10 -4.28 5.02 14.37
CA GLU A 10 -3.55 4.60 15.55
C GLU A 10 -2.25 3.85 15.24
N TYR A 11 -2.12 3.34 14.01
CA TYR A 11 -0.93 2.61 13.60
C TYR A 11 0.08 3.47 12.83
N LYS A 12 -0.17 4.77 12.73
CA LYS A 12 0.67 5.66 11.95
C LYS A 12 2.15 5.56 12.27
N GLU A 13 2.51 5.65 13.54
CA GLU A 13 3.92 5.62 13.94
C GLU A 13 4.57 4.27 13.67
N GLU A 14 3.84 3.19 13.99
CA GLU A 14 4.38 1.84 13.78
C GLU A 14 4.59 1.57 12.30
N PHE A 15 3.63 1.99 11.48
CA PHE A 15 3.71 1.83 10.03
C PHE A 15 4.92 2.57 9.47
N ASP A 16 5.12 3.83 9.88
CA ASP A 16 6.20 4.65 9.36
C ASP A 16 7.58 4.10 9.71
N LYS A 17 7.70 3.36 10.81
CA LYS A 17 8.97 2.74 11.18
C LYS A 17 9.34 1.56 10.28
N LEU A 18 8.35 0.97 9.62
CA LEU A 18 8.57 -0.24 8.85
C LEU A 18 8.77 0.02 7.36
N VAL A 19 8.27 1.15 6.86
CA VAL A 19 8.38 1.43 5.44
C VAL A 19 9.73 2.07 5.13
N SER A 20 10.28 1.71 3.98
CA SER A 20 11.65 2.11 3.62
C SER A 20 11.74 3.35 2.76
N HIS A 21 10.61 3.83 2.26
CA HIS A 21 10.62 4.97 1.33
C HIS A 21 9.56 5.99 1.72
N PRO A 22 9.88 7.30 1.62
CA PRO A 22 8.91 8.36 1.98
C PRO A 22 7.56 8.25 1.28
N ILE A 23 7.52 7.75 0.04
CA ILE A 23 6.27 7.57 -0.70
C ILE A 23 5.36 6.53 -0.03
N GLN A 24 5.91 5.65 0.80
CA GLN A 24 5.13 4.71 1.59
C GLN A 24 4.79 5.25 2.97
N SER A 25 5.22 6.46 3.31
CA SER A 25 4.92 7.02 4.63
C SER A 25 3.44 7.36 4.77
N TRP A 26 2.98 7.38 6.01
CA TRP A 26 1.59 7.72 6.31
C TRP A 26 1.25 9.15 5.87
N VAL A 27 2.18 10.06 6.09
CA VAL A 27 1.95 11.48 5.74
C VAL A 27 1.81 11.66 4.22
N TRP A 28 2.51 10.84 3.43
CA TRP A 28 2.36 10.90 1.98
C TRP A 28 0.94 10.57 1.57
N GLY A 29 0.35 9.52 2.18
CA GLY A 29 -1.03 9.15 1.91
C GLY A 29 -1.99 10.25 2.33
N ASP A 30 -1.75 10.89 3.47
CA ASP A 30 -2.60 12.00 3.92
C ASP A 30 -2.51 13.17 2.95
N PHE A 31 -1.33 13.43 2.41
CA PHE A 31 -1.15 14.46 1.39
C PHE A 31 -1.96 14.14 0.14
N LYS A 32 -1.90 12.89 -0.33
CA LYS A 32 -2.69 12.47 -1.48
C LYS A 32 -4.19 12.56 -1.20
N LYS A 33 -4.58 12.27 0.03
CA LYS A 33 -5.99 12.38 0.43
C LYS A 33 -6.48 13.83 0.30
N SER A 34 -5.62 14.79 0.66
CA SER A 34 -5.98 16.19 0.52
C SER A 34 -6.18 16.59 -0.94
N MET A 35 -5.66 15.80 -1.87
CA MET A 35 -5.80 16.04 -3.30
C MET A 35 -6.92 15.21 -3.93
N GLY A 36 -7.74 14.54 -3.10
CA GLY A 36 -8.89 13.79 -3.59
C GLY A 36 -8.70 12.30 -3.75
N ALA A 37 -7.51 11.79 -3.50
CA ALA A 37 -7.26 10.35 -3.55
C ALA A 37 -7.64 9.70 -2.23
N VAL A 38 -7.72 8.36 -2.21
CA VAL A 38 -8.04 7.61 -1.00
C VAL A 38 -6.89 6.67 -0.69
N PRO A 39 -6.12 6.94 0.37
CA PRO A 39 -5.07 6.02 0.78
C PRO A 39 -5.66 4.87 1.57
N GLU A 40 -5.14 3.67 1.33
CA GLU A 40 -5.47 2.50 2.12
C GLU A 40 -4.16 1.90 2.63
N ARG A 41 -4.07 1.66 3.93
CA ARG A 41 -2.88 1.09 4.53
C ARG A 41 -3.23 -0.30 5.04
N ILE A 42 -2.46 -1.28 4.59
CA ILE A 42 -2.65 -2.68 4.98
C ILE A 42 -1.50 -3.09 5.86
N GLY A 43 -1.81 -3.64 7.02
CA GLY A 43 -0.79 -4.13 7.94
C GLY A 43 -0.75 -5.64 7.98
N PHE A 44 0.45 -6.18 8.04
CA PHE A 44 0.68 -7.62 8.15
C PHE A 44 1.28 -7.91 9.51
N PHE A 45 0.51 -8.62 10.32
CA PHE A 45 0.83 -8.89 11.72
C PHE A 45 1.29 -10.31 11.92
N GLU A 46 2.21 -10.49 12.84
CA GLU A 46 2.60 -11.81 13.31
C GLU A 46 2.69 -11.75 14.83
N ASP A 47 1.94 -12.65 15.48
CA ASP A 47 1.88 -12.67 16.95
C ASP A 47 1.50 -11.31 17.53
N GLU A 48 0.51 -10.68 16.90
CA GLU A 48 -0.06 -9.40 17.33
C GLU A 48 0.86 -8.19 17.13
N LYS A 49 1.98 -8.39 16.44
CA LYS A 49 2.92 -7.31 16.14
C LYS A 49 2.89 -6.98 14.66
N LEU A 50 2.86 -5.68 14.36
CA LEU A 50 2.91 -5.23 12.98
C LEU A 50 4.31 -5.47 12.42
N LYS A 51 4.41 -6.31 11.39
CA LYS A 51 5.69 -6.69 10.80
C LYS A 51 5.97 -5.99 9.48
N ASN A 52 4.96 -5.77 8.67
CA ASN A 52 5.08 -5.12 7.37
C ASN A 52 3.84 -4.31 7.09
N GLY A 53 3.96 -3.38 6.16
CA GLY A 53 2.82 -2.61 5.72
C GLY A 53 2.95 -2.19 4.27
N ILE A 54 1.80 -2.01 3.63
CA ILE A 54 1.74 -1.51 2.25
C ILE A 54 0.69 -0.41 2.20
N GLN A 55 1.06 0.72 1.60
CA GLN A 55 0.13 1.81 1.35
C GLN A 55 -0.23 1.86 -0.13
N ILE A 56 -1.52 1.86 -0.42
CA ILE A 56 -2.02 1.97 -1.78
C ILE A 56 -2.79 3.28 -1.89
N ILE A 57 -2.55 4.02 -2.96
CA ILE A 57 -3.28 5.26 -3.22
C ILE A 57 -4.29 4.97 -4.32
N PHE A 58 -5.57 5.09 -4.01
CA PHE A 58 -6.65 4.88 -4.97
C PHE A 58 -7.13 6.21 -5.52
N SER A 59 -7.18 6.30 -6.84
CA SER A 59 -7.66 7.49 -7.52
C SER A 59 -8.88 7.13 -8.37
N LYS A 60 -9.90 7.95 -8.31
CA LYS A 60 -11.13 7.70 -9.05
C LYS A 60 -10.93 7.95 -10.54
N ILE A 61 -11.44 7.04 -11.36
CA ILE A 61 -11.47 7.24 -12.81
C ILE A 61 -12.62 8.19 -13.12
N PRO A 62 -12.35 9.33 -13.78
CA PRO A 62 -13.40 10.33 -14.03
C PRO A 62 -14.64 9.74 -14.70
N LYS A 63 -15.82 10.18 -14.24
CA LYS A 63 -17.13 9.79 -14.79
C LYS A 63 -17.47 8.32 -14.56
N THR A 64 -16.78 7.64 -13.65
CA THR A 64 -17.07 6.24 -13.32
C THR A 64 -17.13 6.06 -11.80
N ASN A 65 -17.57 4.86 -11.38
CA ASN A 65 -17.53 4.46 -9.99
C ASN A 65 -16.29 3.59 -9.69
N TYR A 66 -15.35 3.53 -10.63
CA TYR A 66 -14.18 2.69 -10.50
C TYR A 66 -12.95 3.52 -10.13
N THR A 67 -11.95 2.83 -9.59
CA THR A 67 -10.69 3.46 -9.22
C THR A 67 -9.51 2.71 -9.83
N VAL A 68 -8.34 3.32 -9.74
CA VAL A 68 -7.07 2.65 -9.98
C VAL A 68 -6.22 2.85 -8.74
N GLY A 69 -5.48 1.81 -8.35
CA GLY A 69 -4.64 1.86 -7.18
C GLY A 69 -3.17 1.83 -7.56
N ILE A 70 -2.35 2.58 -6.84
CA ILE A 70 -0.91 2.59 -7.04
C ILE A 70 -0.24 2.39 -5.69
N ALA A 71 0.62 1.38 -5.60
CA ALA A 71 1.42 1.09 -4.42
C ALA A 71 2.89 1.15 -4.83
N SER A 72 3.50 2.34 -4.70
CA SER A 72 4.87 2.60 -5.13
C SER A 72 5.86 2.37 -4.00
N LYS A 73 7.04 1.84 -4.34
CA LYS A 73 8.13 1.67 -3.39
C LYS A 73 7.75 0.79 -2.20
N THR A 74 7.01 -0.28 -2.49
CA THR A 74 6.59 -1.23 -1.47
C THR A 74 7.65 -2.28 -1.20
N ILE A 75 7.41 -3.10 -0.18
CA ILE A 75 8.16 -4.34 -0.02
C ILE A 75 7.82 -5.26 -1.22
N MET A 76 8.67 -6.25 -1.46
CA MET A 76 8.40 -7.22 -2.52
C MET A 76 7.19 -8.05 -2.11
N PRO A 77 6.10 -8.04 -2.90
CA PRO A 77 4.89 -8.76 -2.51
C PRO A 77 5.07 -10.27 -2.53
N GLU A 78 4.54 -10.91 -1.50
CA GLU A 78 4.43 -12.36 -1.41
C GLU A 78 2.97 -12.75 -1.52
N GLN A 79 2.67 -14.03 -1.47
CA GLN A 79 1.30 -14.50 -1.66
C GLN A 79 0.29 -13.86 -0.71
N GLU A 80 0.64 -13.76 0.57
CA GLU A 80 -0.26 -13.13 1.55
C GLU A 80 -0.52 -11.67 1.24
N HIS A 81 0.48 -10.97 0.70
CA HIS A 81 0.33 -9.58 0.32
C HIS A 81 -0.60 -9.42 -0.88
N ILE A 82 -0.48 -10.34 -1.84
CA ILE A 82 -1.32 -10.33 -3.04
C ILE A 82 -2.78 -10.53 -2.67
N GLU A 83 -3.07 -11.43 -1.73
CA GLU A 83 -4.43 -11.65 -1.27
C GLU A 83 -5.01 -10.38 -0.63
N ALA A 84 -4.20 -9.69 0.18
CA ALA A 84 -4.62 -8.44 0.80
C ALA A 84 -4.87 -7.35 -0.24
N LEU A 85 -4.04 -7.28 -1.28
CA LEU A 85 -4.22 -6.31 -2.35
C LEU A 85 -5.51 -6.58 -3.12
N LYS A 86 -5.87 -7.84 -3.31
CA LYS A 86 -7.14 -8.19 -3.95
C LYS A 86 -8.33 -7.72 -3.12
N GLU A 87 -8.24 -7.86 -1.80
CA GLU A 87 -9.29 -7.37 -0.91
C GLU A 87 -9.43 -5.85 -1.01
N ALA A 88 -8.30 -5.14 -1.02
CA ALA A 88 -8.31 -3.69 -1.15
C ALA A 88 -8.91 -3.26 -2.49
N ALA A 89 -8.56 -3.97 -3.57
CA ALA A 89 -9.10 -3.68 -4.89
C ALA A 89 -10.63 -3.82 -4.90
N LYS A 90 -11.15 -4.86 -4.28
CA LYS A 90 -12.58 -5.05 -4.16
C LYS A 90 -13.24 -3.93 -3.37
N LYS A 91 -12.65 -3.57 -2.24
CA LYS A 91 -13.18 -2.55 -1.35
C LYS A 91 -13.30 -1.21 -2.07
N HIS A 92 -12.35 -0.88 -2.90
CA HIS A 92 -12.29 0.41 -3.58
C HIS A 92 -12.74 0.36 -5.03
N ARG A 93 -13.27 -0.77 -5.47
CA ARG A 93 -13.76 -0.96 -6.86
C ARG A 93 -12.67 -0.63 -7.87
N ALA A 94 -11.46 -1.08 -7.59
CA ALA A 94 -10.31 -0.82 -8.45
C ALA A 94 -10.31 -1.74 -9.66
N VAL A 95 -10.04 -1.18 -10.85
CA VAL A 95 -9.89 -1.99 -12.05
C VAL A 95 -8.52 -2.67 -12.07
N PHE A 96 -7.53 -2.07 -11.41
CA PHE A 96 -6.23 -2.72 -11.18
C PHE A 96 -5.48 -1.99 -10.06
N ILE A 97 -4.47 -2.65 -9.53
CA ILE A 97 -3.52 -2.04 -8.62
C ILE A 97 -2.13 -2.25 -9.23
N LYS A 98 -1.42 -1.14 -9.46
CA LYS A 98 -0.04 -1.22 -9.92
C LYS A 98 0.86 -1.25 -8.70
N VAL A 99 1.72 -2.26 -8.60
CA VAL A 99 2.66 -2.40 -7.49
C VAL A 99 4.07 -2.21 -8.01
N GLU A 100 4.80 -1.29 -7.37
CA GLU A 100 6.19 -0.99 -7.76
C GLU A 100 7.08 -1.19 -6.52
N PRO A 101 7.68 -2.37 -6.36
CA PRO A 101 8.51 -2.63 -5.20
C PRO A 101 9.75 -1.74 -5.15
N ASP A 102 10.19 -1.43 -3.94
CA ASP A 102 11.40 -0.65 -3.72
C ASP A 102 12.58 -1.62 -3.63
N VAL A 103 13.03 -2.08 -4.80
CA VAL A 103 14.14 -3.04 -4.88
C VAL A 103 15.27 -2.40 -5.65
N PHE A 104 16.46 -2.57 -5.10
CA PHE A 104 17.67 -2.14 -5.78
C PHE A 104 18.34 -3.34 -6.46
N SER A 105 18.66 -3.19 -7.74
CA SER A 105 19.40 -4.21 -8.45
C SER A 105 20.42 -3.54 -9.37
N PRO A 106 21.71 -3.74 -9.14
CA PRO A 106 22.73 -3.15 -10.02
C PRO A 106 22.65 -3.61 -11.46
N VAL A 107 22.13 -4.81 -11.66
CA VAL A 107 22.01 -5.39 -13.01
C VAL A 107 21.06 -4.60 -13.89
N GLN A 108 20.05 -4.02 -13.31
CA GLN A 108 19.06 -3.28 -14.07
C GLN A 108 19.59 -2.00 -14.70
N LYS A 109 20.71 -1.52 -14.21
CA LYS A 109 21.28 -0.28 -14.71
C LYS A 109 21.97 -0.42 -16.05
N ASP A 110 22.27 -1.63 -16.42
CA ASP A 110 23.02 -1.90 -17.65
C ASP A 110 22.16 -1.94 -18.89
N ASN A 111 20.87 -1.72 -18.72
CA ASN A 111 19.93 -1.78 -19.85
C ASN A 111 19.64 -0.43 -20.47
#